data_c66d7761d8ab7ccf999603ae9c0dad34
#
_entry.id   c66d7761d8ab7ccf999603ae9c0dad34
#
_cell.length_a   1.000
_cell.length_b   1.000
_cell.length_c   1.000
_cell.angle_alpha   90.00
_cell.angle_beta   90.00
_cell.angle_gamma   90.00
#
_symmetry.space_group_name_H-M   'P 1'
#
loop_
_entity.id
_entity.type
_entity.pdbx_description
1 polymer ?
#
loop_
_entity_poly.entity_id
_entity_poly.type
_entity_poly.pdbx_seq_one_letter_code
_entity_poly.pdbx_strand_id
1 'polypeptide(L)'
;MKLSMRGVWRWLLWVMLAGLALQLFFVGRIALMAVIDPQSTAFQRSEAWRMATQPRAFTWHQQWLDYGAISPHLKRAVLAAEDSGFNQHDGVDWEALEAAWERNERSAAQAEAQVAQGKDPHQVKPPKVVGGSTITQQLAKNLLLSGERSLLRKGQELVLTMTLEACLSKRRILEIYLNNVEWGEGIFGAEAAAQRYFGKSAQQLSAREAARLAVMLPAPKRFEQRVNSRYLNNRASTIAARMNTVTPP
;
A
#
# COMPACT_ATOMS: atom_id res chain seq x y z
N MET A 1 3.23 -43.84 -18.05
CA MET A 1 1.76 -43.61 -17.84
C MET A 1 1.34 -42.57 -18.89
N LYS A 2 0.67 -43.00 -19.99
CA LYS A 2 0.19 -42.08 -21.04
C LYS A 2 -1.07 -41.39 -20.51
N LEU A 3 -0.99 -40.11 -20.14
CA LEU A 3 -2.16 -39.28 -19.83
C LEU A 3 -3.08 -39.26 -21.06
N SER A 4 -4.32 -39.74 -20.92
CA SER A 4 -5.29 -39.67 -22.02
C SER A 4 -5.64 -38.19 -22.26
N MET A 5 -5.75 -37.77 -23.52
CA MET A 5 -6.17 -36.40 -23.88
C MET A 5 -7.44 -35.97 -23.12
N ARG A 6 -8.41 -36.86 -22.94
CA ARG A 6 -9.63 -36.61 -22.17
C ARG A 6 -9.33 -36.30 -20.68
N GLY A 7 -8.33 -36.99 -20.09
CA GLY A 7 -7.91 -36.73 -18.71
C GLY A 7 -7.30 -35.34 -18.56
N VAL A 8 -6.44 -34.91 -19.50
CA VAL A 8 -5.85 -33.57 -19.50
C VAL A 8 -6.92 -32.46 -19.61
N TRP A 9 -7.85 -32.63 -20.57
CA TRP A 9 -8.95 -31.66 -20.72
C TRP A 9 -9.85 -31.53 -19.48
N ARG A 10 -10.16 -32.65 -18.83
CA ARG A 10 -10.92 -32.64 -17.56
C ARG A 10 -10.15 -31.95 -16.46
N TRP A 11 -8.84 -32.19 -16.34
CA TRP A 11 -8.00 -31.50 -15.35
C TRP A 11 -7.96 -30.00 -15.61
N LEU A 12 -7.72 -29.57 -16.86
CA LEU A 12 -7.75 -28.14 -17.24
C LEU A 12 -9.09 -27.47 -16.91
N LEU A 13 -10.20 -28.17 -17.18
CA LEU A 13 -11.54 -27.67 -16.82
C LEU A 13 -11.68 -27.46 -15.32
N TRP A 14 -11.24 -28.41 -14.50
CA TRP A 14 -11.30 -28.26 -13.04
C TRP A 14 -10.42 -27.13 -12.53
N VAL A 15 -9.21 -26.94 -13.09
CA VAL A 15 -8.34 -25.80 -12.74
C VAL A 15 -9.00 -24.48 -13.11
N MET A 16 -9.61 -24.40 -14.29
CA MET A 16 -10.33 -23.20 -14.72
C MET A 16 -11.53 -22.91 -13.81
N LEU A 17 -12.34 -23.91 -13.47
CA LEU A 17 -13.48 -23.76 -12.57
C LEU A 17 -13.05 -23.35 -11.16
N ALA A 18 -11.97 -23.92 -10.65
CA ALA A 18 -11.40 -23.54 -9.36
C ALA A 18 -10.89 -22.08 -9.38
N GLY A 19 -10.21 -21.68 -10.46
CA GLY A 19 -9.79 -20.29 -10.66
C GLY A 19 -10.98 -19.32 -10.70
N LEU A 20 -12.03 -19.67 -11.45
CA LEU A 20 -13.26 -18.86 -11.51
C LEU A 20 -13.93 -18.75 -10.14
N ALA A 21 -14.08 -19.87 -9.42
CA ALA A 21 -14.67 -19.88 -8.08
C ALA A 21 -13.86 -19.01 -7.11
N LEU A 22 -12.53 -19.04 -7.19
CA LEU A 22 -11.66 -18.18 -6.40
C LEU A 22 -11.88 -16.70 -6.73
N GLN A 23 -11.99 -16.32 -8.01
CA GLN A 23 -12.26 -14.93 -8.39
C GLN A 23 -13.64 -14.49 -7.91
N LEU A 24 -14.67 -15.31 -8.06
CA LEU A 24 -16.01 -15.01 -7.55
C LEU A 24 -16.02 -14.83 -6.01
N PHE A 25 -15.24 -15.65 -5.30
CA PHE A 25 -15.04 -15.46 -3.85
C PHE A 25 -14.43 -14.09 -3.53
N PHE A 26 -13.38 -13.65 -4.25
CA PHE A 26 -12.79 -12.32 -4.05
C PHE A 26 -13.77 -11.20 -4.39
N VAL A 27 -14.50 -11.32 -5.51
CA VAL A 27 -15.53 -10.34 -5.89
C VAL A 27 -16.59 -10.22 -4.80
N GLY A 28 -17.16 -11.35 -4.33
CA GLY A 28 -18.15 -11.34 -3.25
C GLY A 28 -17.61 -10.74 -1.96
N ARG A 29 -16.38 -11.07 -1.59
CA ARG A 29 -15.71 -10.52 -0.40
C ARG A 29 -15.48 -9.02 -0.51
N ILE A 30 -15.04 -8.52 -1.68
CA ILE A 30 -14.84 -7.10 -1.92
C ILE A 30 -16.17 -6.35 -1.94
N ALA A 31 -17.19 -6.90 -2.60
CA ALA A 31 -18.52 -6.29 -2.63
C ALA A 31 -19.13 -6.15 -1.21
N LEU A 32 -18.92 -7.13 -0.33
CA LEU A 32 -19.33 -7.02 1.07
C LEU A 32 -18.63 -5.89 1.82
N MET A 33 -17.40 -5.51 1.43
CA MET A 33 -16.70 -4.38 2.04
C MET A 33 -17.33 -3.02 1.73
N ALA A 34 -18.30 -2.94 0.83
CA ALA A 34 -19.09 -1.73 0.64
C ALA A 34 -19.90 -1.35 1.89
N VAL A 35 -20.30 -2.35 2.68
CA VAL A 35 -21.18 -2.19 3.86
C VAL A 35 -20.62 -2.80 5.16
N ILE A 36 -19.61 -3.67 5.05
CA ILE A 36 -19.00 -4.35 6.20
C ILE A 36 -17.51 -3.98 6.26
N ASP A 37 -17.06 -3.54 7.42
CA ASP A 37 -15.65 -3.23 7.63
C ASP A 37 -14.80 -4.50 7.68
N PRO A 38 -13.70 -4.56 6.91
CA PRO A 38 -12.81 -5.71 6.97
C PRO A 38 -12.09 -5.76 8.32
N GLN A 39 -12.34 -6.82 9.09
CA GLN A 39 -11.77 -7.01 10.43
C GLN A 39 -10.25 -7.23 10.42
N SER A 40 -9.72 -7.81 9.35
CA SER A 40 -8.29 -8.02 9.17
C SER A 40 -7.90 -8.18 7.70
N THR A 41 -6.69 -7.81 7.37
CA THR A 41 -6.10 -8.00 6.05
C THR A 41 -5.21 -9.24 6.01
N ALA A 42 -4.87 -9.75 4.82
CA ALA A 42 -3.91 -10.83 4.65
C ALA A 42 -2.53 -10.42 5.22
N PHE A 43 -2.12 -9.17 4.96
CA PHE A 43 -0.88 -8.62 5.50
C PHE A 43 -0.89 -8.59 7.04
N GLN A 44 -1.95 -8.09 7.66
CA GLN A 44 -2.10 -8.05 9.11
C GLN A 44 -2.02 -9.44 9.74
N ARG A 45 -2.68 -10.43 9.15
CA ARG A 45 -2.61 -11.83 9.63
C ARG A 45 -1.18 -12.40 9.53
N SER A 46 -0.46 -12.10 8.46
CA SER A 46 0.94 -12.53 8.32
C SER A 46 1.85 -11.85 9.33
N GLU A 47 1.64 -10.57 9.63
CA GLU A 47 2.37 -9.83 10.65
C GLU A 47 2.05 -10.32 12.07
N ALA A 48 0.78 -10.59 12.36
CA ALA A 48 0.39 -11.18 13.64
C ALA A 48 1.06 -12.54 13.85
N TRP A 49 1.07 -13.41 12.83
CA TRP A 49 1.78 -14.69 12.88
C TRP A 49 3.28 -14.50 13.09
N ARG A 50 3.90 -13.58 12.34
CA ARG A 50 5.33 -13.28 12.50
C ARG A 50 5.65 -12.82 13.93
N MET A 51 4.86 -11.90 14.50
CA MET A 51 5.06 -11.42 15.86
C MET A 51 4.82 -12.50 16.91
N ALA A 52 3.82 -13.35 16.72
CA ALA A 52 3.52 -14.45 17.66
C ALA A 52 4.62 -15.54 17.69
N THR A 53 5.37 -15.68 16.57
CA THR A 53 6.46 -16.68 16.47
C THR A 53 7.83 -16.13 16.82
N GLN A 54 7.97 -14.84 17.10
CA GLN A 54 9.23 -14.22 17.50
C GLN A 54 9.32 -14.08 19.02
N PRO A 55 10.53 -14.16 19.62
CA PRO A 55 10.72 -14.01 21.07
C PRO A 55 10.64 -12.56 21.56
N ARG A 56 9.72 -11.77 21.03
CA ARG A 56 9.44 -10.38 21.41
C ARG A 56 8.02 -10.26 21.92
N ALA A 57 7.75 -9.23 22.72
CA ALA A 57 6.39 -8.95 23.16
C ALA A 57 5.47 -8.71 21.96
N PHE A 58 4.34 -9.41 21.94
CA PHE A 58 3.29 -9.18 20.95
C PHE A 58 2.60 -7.84 21.23
N THR A 59 2.69 -6.92 20.31
CA THR A 59 2.02 -5.61 20.38
C THR A 59 1.09 -5.47 19.19
N TRP A 60 -0.18 -5.12 19.46
CA TRP A 60 -1.17 -4.93 18.40
C TRP A 60 -2.08 -3.78 18.76
N HIS A 61 -2.11 -2.77 17.89
CA HIS A 61 -2.97 -1.61 18.03
C HIS A 61 -3.68 -1.36 16.70
N GLN A 62 -5.00 -1.46 16.74
CA GLN A 62 -5.88 -1.15 15.61
C GLN A 62 -7.21 -0.68 16.17
N GLN A 63 -7.70 0.42 15.65
CA GLN A 63 -9.02 0.94 15.93
C GLN A 63 -9.58 1.53 14.66
N TRP A 64 -10.77 1.06 14.27
CA TRP A 64 -11.48 1.58 13.11
C TRP A 64 -12.07 2.94 13.40
N LEU A 65 -11.98 3.84 12.42
CA LEU A 65 -12.68 5.10 12.39
C LEU A 65 -13.45 5.25 11.08
N ASP A 66 -14.68 5.72 11.17
CA ASP A 66 -15.45 6.11 9.99
C ASP A 66 -14.72 7.22 9.23
N TYR A 67 -14.91 7.25 7.92
CA TYR A 67 -14.25 8.23 7.05
C TYR A 67 -14.39 9.67 7.53
N GLY A 68 -15.60 10.05 8.03
CA GLY A 68 -15.86 11.40 8.56
C GLY A 68 -15.09 11.74 9.83
N ALA A 69 -14.71 10.73 10.62
CA ALA A 69 -13.95 10.89 11.86
C ALA A 69 -12.42 10.95 11.64
N ILE A 70 -11.94 10.69 10.42
CA ILE A 70 -10.52 10.85 10.07
C ILE A 70 -10.26 12.30 9.65
N SER A 71 -9.20 12.92 10.18
CA SER A 71 -8.82 14.30 9.84
C SER A 71 -8.73 14.51 8.30
N PRO A 72 -9.32 15.59 7.76
CA PRO A 72 -9.14 15.95 6.37
C PRO A 72 -7.68 16.23 6.02
N HIS A 73 -6.87 16.63 7.00
CA HIS A 73 -5.43 16.79 6.81
C HIS A 73 -4.73 15.46 6.54
N LEU A 74 -5.10 14.38 7.27
CA LEU A 74 -4.51 13.06 7.05
C LEU A 74 -4.88 12.50 5.68
N LYS A 75 -6.13 12.61 5.27
CA LYS A 75 -6.59 12.21 3.93
C LYS A 75 -5.78 12.90 2.84
N ARG A 76 -5.66 14.23 2.91
CA ARG A 76 -4.87 15.02 1.94
C ARG A 76 -3.38 14.67 1.98
N ALA A 77 -2.81 14.48 3.17
CA ALA A 77 -1.39 14.16 3.30
C ALA A 77 -1.04 12.81 2.67
N VAL A 78 -1.89 11.81 2.89
CA VAL A 78 -1.70 10.46 2.33
C VAL A 78 -1.87 10.49 0.81
N LEU A 79 -2.92 11.14 0.29
CA LEU A 79 -3.09 11.32 -1.15
C LEU A 79 -1.91 12.06 -1.79
N ALA A 80 -1.47 13.18 -1.22
CA ALA A 80 -0.34 13.96 -1.73
C ALA A 80 1.00 13.21 -1.70
N ALA A 81 1.13 12.23 -0.77
CA ALA A 81 2.36 11.46 -0.61
C ALA A 81 2.41 10.22 -1.49
N GLU A 82 1.30 9.49 -1.61
CA GLU A 82 1.22 8.15 -2.18
C GLU A 82 0.52 8.12 -3.55
N ASP A 83 -0.48 9.00 -3.78
CA ASP A 83 -1.34 8.91 -4.95
C ASP A 83 -2.08 10.23 -5.19
N SER A 84 -1.39 11.23 -5.74
CA SER A 84 -1.97 12.55 -5.96
C SER A 84 -3.09 12.56 -7.02
N GLY A 85 -3.10 11.59 -7.91
CA GLY A 85 -4.11 11.37 -8.96
C GLY A 85 -5.26 10.44 -8.56
N PHE A 86 -5.41 10.08 -7.29
CA PHE A 86 -6.33 9.05 -6.82
C PHE A 86 -7.77 9.14 -7.36
N ASN A 87 -8.30 10.35 -7.50
CA ASN A 87 -9.65 10.59 -8.04
C ASN A 87 -9.71 10.61 -9.57
N GLN A 88 -8.57 10.49 -10.27
CA GLN A 88 -8.47 10.69 -11.72
C GLN A 88 -8.25 9.38 -12.50
N HIS A 89 -7.97 8.28 -11.80
CA HIS A 89 -7.71 6.96 -12.38
C HIS A 89 -8.57 5.87 -11.75
N ASP A 90 -8.78 4.78 -12.49
CA ASP A 90 -9.55 3.61 -12.06
C ASP A 90 -8.61 2.51 -11.52
N GLY A 91 -7.88 2.81 -10.44
CA GLY A 91 -7.02 1.89 -9.72
C GLY A 91 -5.57 1.81 -10.20
N VAL A 92 -5.28 2.17 -11.44
CA VAL A 92 -3.92 2.25 -11.99
C VAL A 92 -3.69 3.62 -12.60
N ASP A 93 -2.69 4.32 -12.12
CA ASP A 93 -2.20 5.56 -12.71
C ASP A 93 -1.11 5.22 -13.74
N TRP A 94 -1.52 5.08 -15.00
CA TRP A 94 -0.62 4.70 -16.09
C TRP A 94 0.44 5.77 -16.36
N GLU A 95 0.07 7.05 -16.27
CA GLU A 95 0.99 8.17 -16.48
C GLU A 95 2.06 8.23 -15.38
N ALA A 96 1.65 8.06 -14.11
CA ALA A 96 2.58 8.00 -12.99
C ALA A 96 3.49 6.76 -13.07
N LEU A 97 2.96 5.63 -13.57
CA LEU A 97 3.73 4.39 -13.75
C LEU A 97 4.81 4.58 -14.83
N GLU A 98 4.46 5.15 -15.99
CA GLU A 98 5.40 5.45 -17.08
C GLU A 98 6.47 6.44 -16.62
N ALA A 99 6.07 7.53 -15.97
CA ALA A 99 6.98 8.52 -15.42
C ALA A 99 7.92 7.94 -14.34
N ALA A 100 7.44 6.96 -13.54
CA ALA A 100 8.28 6.23 -12.59
C ALA A 100 9.28 5.33 -13.30
N TRP A 101 8.85 4.63 -14.36
CA TRP A 101 9.72 3.79 -15.18
C TRP A 101 10.85 4.59 -15.80
N GLU A 102 10.56 5.67 -16.50
CA GLU A 102 11.57 6.56 -17.09
C GLU A 102 12.57 7.11 -16.05
N ARG A 103 12.08 7.50 -14.85
CA ARG A 103 12.97 7.95 -13.77
C ARG A 103 13.91 6.84 -13.31
N ASN A 104 13.41 5.62 -13.22
CA ASN A 104 14.21 4.46 -12.82
C ASN A 104 15.26 4.11 -13.87
N GLU A 105 14.91 4.12 -15.15
CA GLU A 105 15.86 3.92 -16.25
C GLU A 105 16.95 4.98 -16.26
N ARG A 106 16.58 6.25 -16.16
CA ARG A 106 17.56 7.36 -16.07
C ARG A 106 18.49 7.21 -14.86
N SER A 107 17.95 6.80 -13.71
CA SER A 107 18.76 6.58 -12.50
C SER A 107 19.71 5.41 -12.64
N ALA A 108 19.29 4.33 -13.30
CA ALA A 108 20.14 3.17 -13.61
C ALA A 108 21.26 3.54 -14.58
N ALA A 109 20.92 4.20 -15.69
CA ALA A 109 21.90 4.67 -16.68
C ALA A 109 22.94 5.64 -16.09
N GLN A 110 22.52 6.52 -15.17
CA GLN A 110 23.44 7.41 -14.45
C GLN A 110 24.41 6.64 -13.54
N ALA A 111 23.93 5.58 -12.86
CA ALA A 111 24.79 4.75 -12.03
C ALA A 111 25.81 3.98 -12.88
N GLU A 112 25.37 3.38 -14.00
CA GLU A 112 26.24 2.70 -14.95
C GLU A 112 27.29 3.64 -15.57
N ALA A 113 26.90 4.85 -15.97
CA ALA A 113 27.82 5.84 -16.50
C ALA A 113 28.91 6.24 -15.49
N GLN A 114 28.58 6.33 -14.19
CA GLN A 114 29.58 6.61 -13.15
C GLN A 114 30.60 5.47 -13.01
N VAL A 115 30.18 4.22 -13.13
CA VAL A 115 31.08 3.05 -13.12
C VAL A 115 31.96 3.06 -14.38
N ALA A 116 31.39 3.33 -15.56
CA ALA A 116 32.13 3.42 -16.82
C ALA A 116 33.18 4.55 -16.82
N GLN A 117 32.97 5.62 -16.04
CA GLN A 117 33.93 6.71 -15.81
C GLN A 117 35.00 6.39 -14.77
N GLY A 118 35.09 5.12 -14.31
CA GLY A 118 36.15 4.65 -13.41
C GLY A 118 35.85 4.84 -11.92
N LYS A 119 34.61 5.16 -11.53
CA LYS A 119 34.21 5.12 -10.10
C LYS A 119 34.09 3.67 -9.65
N ASP A 120 34.58 3.40 -8.44
CA ASP A 120 34.43 2.11 -7.79
C ASP A 120 32.95 1.74 -7.70
N PRO A 121 32.49 0.59 -8.23
CA PRO A 121 31.10 0.14 -8.16
C PRO A 121 30.53 0.10 -6.72
N HIS A 122 31.38 -0.15 -5.71
CA HIS A 122 30.97 -0.15 -4.31
C HIS A 122 30.72 1.24 -3.72
N GLN A 123 31.24 2.30 -4.39
CA GLN A 123 31.04 3.69 -4.00
C GLN A 123 29.89 4.36 -4.76
N VAL A 124 29.43 3.76 -5.87
CA VAL A 124 28.26 4.25 -6.61
C VAL A 124 27.01 3.88 -5.82
N LYS A 125 26.23 4.88 -5.43
CA LYS A 125 24.94 4.64 -4.75
C LYS A 125 24.02 3.87 -5.69
N PRO A 126 23.40 2.76 -5.22
CA PRO A 126 22.45 2.02 -6.04
C PRO A 126 21.31 2.95 -6.48
N PRO A 127 20.82 2.80 -7.72
CA PRO A 127 19.75 3.63 -8.25
C PRO A 127 18.52 3.55 -7.34
N LYS A 128 17.96 4.72 -7.00
CA LYS A 128 16.77 4.78 -6.18
C LYS A 128 15.56 4.41 -7.01
N VAL A 129 14.97 3.26 -6.74
CA VAL A 129 13.74 2.82 -7.41
C VAL A 129 12.56 3.63 -6.86
N VAL A 130 11.88 4.33 -7.76
CA VAL A 130 10.64 5.05 -7.48
C VAL A 130 9.48 4.11 -7.82
N GLY A 131 8.57 3.88 -6.87
CA GLY A 131 7.36 3.10 -7.09
C GLY A 131 6.28 3.94 -7.80
N GLY A 132 5.51 3.30 -8.69
CA GLY A 132 4.32 3.87 -9.32
C GLY A 132 3.03 3.17 -8.89
N SER A 133 2.99 2.61 -7.68
CA SER A 133 1.80 1.90 -7.19
C SER A 133 0.81 2.86 -6.55
N THR A 134 -0.46 2.77 -6.94
CA THR A 134 -1.58 3.55 -6.38
C THR A 134 -2.02 3.05 -5.00
N ILE A 135 -2.82 3.85 -4.29
CA ILE A 135 -3.46 3.46 -3.03
C ILE A 135 -4.31 2.21 -3.21
N THR A 136 -5.07 2.09 -4.31
CA THR A 136 -5.91 0.92 -4.58
C THR A 136 -5.07 -0.34 -4.81
N GLN A 137 -3.94 -0.26 -5.51
CA GLN A 137 -3.01 -1.37 -5.67
C GLN A 137 -2.37 -1.80 -4.34
N GLN A 138 -1.97 -0.84 -3.51
CA GLN A 138 -1.45 -1.11 -2.17
C GLN A 138 -2.51 -1.79 -1.30
N LEU A 139 -3.76 -1.31 -1.37
CA LEU A 139 -4.89 -1.89 -0.65
C LEU A 139 -5.18 -3.32 -1.11
N ALA A 140 -5.28 -3.58 -2.42
CA ALA A 140 -5.49 -4.91 -3.01
C ALA A 140 -4.45 -5.91 -2.50
N LYS A 141 -3.19 -5.52 -2.56
CA LYS A 141 -2.08 -6.31 -2.05
C LYS A 141 -2.23 -6.63 -0.56
N ASN A 142 -2.48 -5.63 0.27
CA ASN A 142 -2.51 -5.80 1.72
C ASN A 142 -3.75 -6.57 2.19
N LEU A 143 -4.91 -6.35 1.56
CA LEU A 143 -6.18 -6.99 1.94
C LEU A 143 -6.19 -8.49 1.67
N LEU A 144 -5.70 -8.91 0.50
CA LEU A 144 -6.08 -10.19 -0.09
C LEU A 144 -4.89 -11.07 -0.50
N LEU A 145 -3.67 -10.51 -0.61
CA LEU A 145 -2.51 -11.24 -1.13
C LEU A 145 -1.45 -11.50 -0.06
N SER A 146 -0.66 -12.56 -0.29
CA SER A 146 0.52 -12.88 0.50
C SER A 146 1.71 -11.98 0.15
N GLY A 147 2.75 -11.98 1.01
CA GLY A 147 3.97 -11.20 0.82
C GLY A 147 4.93 -11.69 -0.29
N GLU A 148 4.60 -12.78 -0.97
CA GLU A 148 5.44 -13.36 -2.03
C GLU A 148 5.62 -12.40 -3.22
N ARG A 149 6.76 -12.53 -3.91
CA ARG A 149 7.06 -11.74 -5.11
C ARG A 149 7.08 -12.64 -6.34
N SER A 150 5.96 -12.68 -7.07
CA SER A 150 5.84 -13.39 -8.35
C SER A 150 5.05 -12.57 -9.37
N LEU A 151 5.24 -12.85 -10.65
CA LEU A 151 4.48 -12.21 -11.74
C LEU A 151 3.00 -12.59 -11.66
N LEU A 152 2.68 -13.83 -11.30
CA LEU A 152 1.30 -14.29 -11.11
C LEU A 152 0.61 -13.48 -10.01
N ARG A 153 1.27 -13.26 -8.86
CA ARG A 153 0.76 -12.41 -7.80
C ARG A 153 0.54 -10.97 -8.27
N LYS A 154 1.45 -10.43 -9.10
CA LYS A 154 1.28 -9.07 -9.66
C LYS A 154 0.09 -8.99 -10.62
N GLY A 155 -0.14 -10.01 -11.43
CA GLY A 155 -1.35 -10.14 -12.24
C GLY A 155 -2.62 -10.21 -11.39
N GLN A 156 -2.61 -11.01 -10.33
CA GLN A 156 -3.74 -11.10 -9.39
C GLN A 156 -3.98 -9.77 -8.66
N GLU A 157 -2.92 -9.05 -8.27
CA GLU A 157 -3.03 -7.71 -7.68
C GLU A 157 -3.77 -6.75 -8.63
N LEU A 158 -3.46 -6.77 -9.92
CA LEU A 158 -4.15 -5.95 -10.92
C LEU A 158 -5.64 -6.30 -11.01
N VAL A 159 -5.99 -7.59 -11.10
CA VAL A 159 -7.40 -8.04 -11.13
C VAL A 159 -8.15 -7.58 -9.89
N LEU A 160 -7.57 -7.73 -8.70
CA LEU A 160 -8.17 -7.29 -7.44
C LEU A 160 -8.28 -5.77 -7.34
N THR A 161 -7.32 -5.02 -7.87
CA THR A 161 -7.38 -3.57 -7.97
C THR A 161 -8.58 -3.11 -8.79
N MET A 162 -8.78 -3.68 -9.98
CA MET A 162 -9.94 -3.39 -10.82
C MET A 162 -11.25 -3.81 -10.14
N THR A 163 -11.26 -4.90 -9.40
CA THR A 163 -12.43 -5.35 -8.65
C THR A 163 -12.77 -4.39 -7.51
N LEU A 164 -11.77 -3.87 -6.77
CA LEU A 164 -11.98 -2.87 -5.73
C LEU A 164 -12.63 -1.59 -6.31
N GLU A 165 -12.11 -1.09 -7.44
CA GLU A 165 -12.66 0.11 -8.09
C GLU A 165 -14.06 -0.12 -8.66
N ALA A 166 -14.35 -1.31 -9.17
CA ALA A 166 -15.68 -1.64 -9.69
C ALA A 166 -16.74 -1.79 -8.58
N CYS A 167 -16.36 -2.25 -7.38
CA CYS A 167 -17.28 -2.56 -6.31
C CYS A 167 -17.39 -1.48 -5.23
N LEU A 168 -16.36 -0.63 -5.06
CA LEU A 168 -16.27 0.34 -3.99
C LEU A 168 -16.10 1.76 -4.51
N SER A 169 -16.68 2.73 -3.80
CA SER A 169 -16.39 4.14 -4.08
C SER A 169 -14.95 4.51 -3.67
N LYS A 170 -14.37 5.51 -4.30
CA LYS A 170 -13.05 6.08 -3.92
C LYS A 170 -12.99 6.42 -2.42
N ARG A 171 -14.06 7.02 -1.89
CA ARG A 171 -14.19 7.30 -0.46
C ARG A 171 -14.03 6.02 0.38
N ARG A 172 -14.70 4.93 0.00
CA ARG A 172 -14.64 3.68 0.75
C ARG A 172 -13.28 2.99 0.63
N ILE A 173 -12.66 3.04 -0.53
CA ILE A 173 -11.29 2.54 -0.75
C ILE A 173 -10.31 3.27 0.17
N LEU A 174 -10.36 4.60 0.22
CA LEU A 174 -9.49 5.40 1.07
C LEU A 174 -9.75 5.17 2.56
N GLU A 175 -11.02 5.03 2.96
CA GLU A 175 -11.41 4.69 4.33
C GLU A 175 -10.80 3.36 4.77
N ILE A 176 -10.98 2.29 3.98
CA ILE A 176 -10.44 0.97 4.27
C ILE A 176 -8.89 1.03 4.31
N TYR A 177 -8.26 1.75 3.37
CA TYR A 177 -6.82 1.91 3.34
C TYR A 177 -6.30 2.55 4.63
N LEU A 178 -6.86 3.70 5.03
CA LEU A 178 -6.44 4.46 6.20
C LEU A 178 -6.65 3.70 7.52
N ASN A 179 -7.60 2.77 7.57
CA ASN A 179 -7.87 1.95 8.74
C ASN A 179 -7.02 0.67 8.84
N ASN A 180 -6.33 0.28 7.74
CA ASN A 180 -5.62 -1.00 7.68
C ASN A 180 -4.13 -0.88 7.38
N VAL A 181 -3.65 0.24 6.86
CA VAL A 181 -2.24 0.40 6.54
C VAL A 181 -1.38 0.44 7.81
N GLU A 182 -0.17 -0.13 7.72
CA GLU A 182 0.79 -0.16 8.83
C GLU A 182 1.52 1.18 8.96
N TRP A 183 1.67 1.69 10.18
CA TRP A 183 2.48 2.87 10.52
C TRP A 183 3.64 2.58 11.46
N GLY A 184 3.81 1.34 11.91
CA GLY A 184 4.87 0.90 12.80
C GLY A 184 4.67 -0.56 13.16
N GLU A 185 5.57 -1.14 13.94
CA GLU A 185 5.49 -2.54 14.36
C GLU A 185 4.20 -2.78 15.16
N GLY A 186 3.25 -3.51 14.57
CA GLY A 186 1.95 -3.80 15.19
C GLY A 186 1.01 -2.60 15.31
N ILE A 187 1.26 -1.50 14.58
CA ILE A 187 0.44 -0.29 14.59
C ILE A 187 -0.29 -0.18 13.25
N PHE A 188 -1.58 -0.46 13.26
CA PHE A 188 -2.42 -0.48 12.08
C PHE A 188 -3.54 0.56 12.18
N GLY A 189 -3.73 1.29 11.08
CA GLY A 189 -4.77 2.29 10.96
C GLY A 189 -4.44 3.66 11.56
N ALA A 190 -5.19 4.65 11.09
CA ALA A 190 -4.99 6.07 11.37
C ALA A 190 -5.10 6.41 12.86
N GLU A 191 -6.09 5.82 13.57
CA GLU A 191 -6.30 6.10 14.99
C GLU A 191 -5.14 5.58 15.84
N ALA A 192 -4.75 4.32 15.63
CA ALA A 192 -3.63 3.73 16.35
C ALA A 192 -2.33 4.52 16.13
N ALA A 193 -2.08 4.98 14.89
CA ALA A 193 -0.94 5.81 14.56
C ALA A 193 -0.99 7.19 15.25
N ALA A 194 -2.15 7.85 15.24
CA ALA A 194 -2.33 9.16 15.88
C ALA A 194 -2.11 9.08 17.39
N GLN A 195 -2.69 8.08 18.05
CA GLN A 195 -2.48 7.82 19.47
C GLN A 195 -1.01 7.52 19.79
N ARG A 196 -0.37 6.65 19.00
CA ARG A 196 1.02 6.23 19.21
C ARG A 196 2.02 7.36 19.09
N TYR A 197 1.88 8.21 18.05
CA TYR A 197 2.89 9.21 17.73
C TYR A 197 2.59 10.61 18.26
N PHE A 198 1.32 10.90 18.58
CA PHE A 198 0.90 12.24 19.00
C PHE A 198 0.00 12.27 20.25
N GLY A 199 -0.42 11.12 20.78
CA GLY A 199 -1.24 11.02 21.99
C GLY A 199 -2.64 11.62 21.84
N LYS A 200 -3.19 11.63 20.61
CA LYS A 200 -4.51 12.21 20.30
C LYS A 200 -5.24 11.41 19.23
N SER A 201 -6.55 11.67 19.06
CA SER A 201 -7.34 11.04 18.00
C SER A 201 -6.89 11.48 16.60
N ALA A 202 -7.03 10.58 15.62
CA ALA A 202 -6.78 10.87 14.22
C ALA A 202 -7.65 11.99 13.66
N GLN A 203 -8.80 12.26 14.26
CA GLN A 203 -9.67 13.40 13.94
C GLN A 203 -8.98 14.75 14.20
N GLN A 204 -8.14 14.82 15.25
CA GLN A 204 -7.51 16.03 15.75
C GLN A 204 -6.12 16.30 15.15
N LEU A 205 -5.68 15.49 14.19
CA LEU A 205 -4.37 15.66 13.56
C LEU A 205 -4.30 17.00 12.80
N SER A 206 -3.29 17.80 13.13
CA SER A 206 -2.93 18.98 12.36
C SER A 206 -2.30 18.62 11.01
N ALA A 207 -2.21 19.56 10.09
CA ALA A 207 -1.60 19.38 8.78
C ALA A 207 -0.14 18.87 8.87
N ARG A 208 0.63 19.38 9.82
CA ARG A 208 2.03 18.96 10.04
C ARG A 208 2.14 17.53 10.57
N GLU A 209 1.29 17.15 11.51
CA GLU A 209 1.27 15.80 12.07
C GLU A 209 0.79 14.77 11.03
N ALA A 210 -0.24 15.11 10.28
CA ALA A 210 -0.74 14.32 9.17
C ALA A 210 0.35 14.07 8.10
N ALA A 211 1.06 15.13 7.71
CA ALA A 211 2.18 15.00 6.77
C ALA A 211 3.31 14.11 7.33
N ARG A 212 3.61 14.18 8.63
CA ARG A 212 4.60 13.29 9.27
C ARG A 212 4.19 11.82 9.22
N LEU A 213 2.91 11.50 9.47
CA LEU A 213 2.41 10.13 9.31
C LEU A 213 2.53 9.67 7.85
N ALA A 214 2.11 10.49 6.89
CA ALA A 214 2.18 10.13 5.48
C ALA A 214 3.62 9.82 4.99
N VAL A 215 4.64 10.53 5.51
CA VAL A 215 6.06 10.22 5.20
C VAL A 215 6.46 8.82 5.65
N MET A 216 5.83 8.27 6.70
CA MET A 216 6.20 6.98 7.28
C MET A 216 5.71 5.78 6.46
N LEU A 217 4.67 5.93 5.66
CA LEU A 217 3.99 4.84 4.93
C LEU A 217 4.92 3.95 4.07
N PRO A 218 5.93 4.48 3.34
CA PRO A 218 6.79 3.64 2.51
C PRO A 218 7.67 2.65 3.30
N ALA A 219 7.97 2.95 4.57
CA ALA A 219 8.83 2.11 5.41
C ALA A 219 8.55 2.32 6.91
N PRO A 220 7.33 1.98 7.40
CA PRO A 220 6.85 2.38 8.71
C PRO A 220 7.75 1.87 9.85
N LYS A 221 8.12 0.60 9.86
CA LYS A 221 9.01 0.00 10.86
C LYS A 221 10.41 0.61 10.91
N ARG A 222 10.90 1.12 9.79
CA ARG A 222 12.18 1.84 9.74
C ARG A 222 12.05 3.24 10.31
N PHE A 223 10.97 3.93 9.99
CA PHE A 223 10.77 5.33 10.37
C PHE A 223 10.32 5.50 11.81
N GLU A 224 9.62 4.52 12.41
CA GLU A 224 9.27 4.54 13.84
C GLU A 224 10.50 4.63 14.75
N GLN A 225 11.65 4.07 14.32
CA GLN A 225 12.90 4.14 15.07
C GLN A 225 13.56 5.53 15.04
N ARG A 226 13.13 6.42 14.14
CA ARG A 226 13.74 7.73 13.89
C ARG A 226 12.70 8.81 13.56
N VAL A 227 11.59 8.83 14.30
CA VAL A 227 10.44 9.73 14.07
C VAL A 227 10.81 11.22 14.01
N ASN A 228 11.89 11.65 14.68
CA ASN A 228 12.35 13.04 14.72
C ASN A 228 13.53 13.32 13.76
N SER A 229 13.80 12.42 12.81
CA SER A 229 14.90 12.63 11.87
C SER A 229 14.69 13.86 10.99
N ARG A 230 15.80 14.54 10.65
CA ARG A 230 15.79 15.69 9.72
C ARG A 230 15.16 15.33 8.37
N TYR A 231 15.38 14.10 7.90
CA TYR A 231 14.76 13.59 6.67
C TYR A 231 13.24 13.61 6.75
N LEU A 232 12.66 13.03 7.82
CA LEU A 232 11.19 12.99 8.01
C LEU A 232 10.61 14.40 8.09
N ASN A 233 11.24 15.29 8.83
CA ASN A 233 10.78 16.68 8.97
C ASN A 233 10.79 17.42 7.63
N ASN A 234 11.86 17.31 6.85
CA ASN A 234 11.98 17.96 5.53
C ASN A 234 10.94 17.37 4.54
N ARG A 235 10.78 16.05 4.54
CA ARG A 235 9.81 15.40 3.66
C ARG A 235 8.36 15.74 4.05
N ALA A 236 8.06 15.81 5.34
CA ALA A 236 6.76 16.23 5.84
C ALA A 236 6.43 17.67 5.40
N SER A 237 7.38 18.59 5.43
CA SER A 237 7.19 19.96 4.92
C SER A 237 6.86 19.96 3.42
N THR A 238 7.51 19.10 2.62
CA THR A 238 7.21 18.95 1.19
C THR A 238 5.79 18.41 0.97
N ILE A 239 5.34 17.42 1.75
CA ILE A 239 3.99 16.88 1.66
C ILE A 239 2.99 17.94 2.09
N ALA A 240 3.22 18.62 3.22
CA ALA A 240 2.33 19.67 3.72
C ALA A 240 2.10 20.78 2.68
N ALA A 241 3.11 21.17 1.94
CA ALA A 241 2.99 22.16 0.86
C ALA A 241 2.11 21.65 -0.31
N ARG A 242 2.05 20.34 -0.54
CA ARG A 242 1.26 19.72 -1.63
C ARG A 242 -0.16 19.34 -1.22
N MET A 243 -0.48 19.30 0.07
CA MET A 243 -1.80 18.86 0.56
C MET A 243 -2.96 19.68 0.00
N ASN A 244 -2.73 20.95 -0.34
CA ASN A 244 -3.77 21.83 -0.89
C ASN A 244 -4.06 21.60 -2.38
N THR A 245 -3.21 20.84 -3.09
CA THR A 245 -3.41 20.51 -4.50
C THR A 245 -4.26 19.25 -4.71
N VAL A 246 -4.58 18.52 -3.63
CA VAL A 246 -5.35 17.29 -3.69
C VAL A 246 -6.67 17.42 -2.93
N THR A 247 -7.73 16.86 -3.50
CA THR A 247 -9.06 16.83 -2.91
C THR A 247 -9.40 15.38 -2.55
N PRO A 248 -9.67 15.06 -1.27
CA PRO A 248 -10.19 13.76 -0.87
C PRO A 248 -11.57 13.50 -1.46
N PRO A 249 -11.92 12.24 -1.80
CA PRO A 249 -13.24 11.87 -2.32
C PRO A 249 -14.35 11.99 -1.28
#